data_e8981065803c6046352fba979f3df39f
#
_entry.id   e8981065803c6046352fba979f3df39f
#
_cell.length_a   1.000
_cell.length_b   1.000
_cell.length_c   1.000
_cell.angle_alpha   90.00
_cell.angle_beta   90.00
_cell.angle_gamma   90.00
#
_symmetry.space_group_name_H-M   'P 1'
#
loop_
_entity.id
_entity.type
_entity.pdbx_description
1 polymer ?
#
loop_
_entity_poly.entity_id
_entity_poly.type
_entity_poly.pdbx_seq_one_letter_code
_entity_poly.pdbx_strand_id
1 'polypeptide(L)'
;MMLHIPQVLSQEEAADIRRLLEQSLDWVDGRETVGVQGAQVKRNQQLADDCELKARLGQRITSALKQNPLFFAAALPLRIIPPRFNRYAGGETYGMHVDGSVMQYTDVNGQEQTLRSDLSCTVFFAEPEDYEGGELVVADTYGEHLVKLPAGDAILYPSSSLHEVRPVT
;
A
#
# COMPACT_ATOMS: atom_id res chain seq x y z
N MET A 1 13.80 -7.81 -7.10
CA MET A 1 12.79 -8.90 -7.20
C MET A 1 11.41 -8.27 -7.08
N MET A 2 10.51 -8.66 -7.95
CA MET A 2 9.10 -8.28 -7.87
C MET A 2 8.27 -9.57 -7.83
N LEU A 3 7.35 -9.70 -6.89
CA LEU A 3 6.63 -10.95 -6.65
C LEU A 3 5.13 -10.70 -6.41
N HIS A 4 4.30 -11.33 -7.24
CA HIS A 4 2.86 -11.41 -7.01
C HIS A 4 2.56 -12.47 -5.94
N ILE A 5 1.84 -12.08 -4.92
CA ILE A 5 1.39 -12.97 -3.84
C ILE A 5 -0.13 -13.05 -3.90
N PRO A 6 -0.68 -14.15 -4.45
CA PRO A 6 -2.12 -14.30 -4.57
C PRO A 6 -2.76 -14.60 -3.21
N GLN A 7 -3.96 -14.11 -3.02
CA GLN A 7 -4.85 -14.44 -1.90
C GLN A 7 -4.19 -14.29 -0.51
N VAL A 8 -3.56 -13.14 -0.27
CA VAL A 8 -3.17 -12.74 1.09
C VAL A 8 -4.42 -12.62 1.98
N LEU A 9 -5.49 -12.12 1.40
CA LEU A 9 -6.83 -12.12 1.95
C LEU A 9 -7.75 -12.90 1.02
N SER A 10 -8.75 -13.59 1.58
CA SER A 10 -9.83 -14.17 0.77
C SER A 10 -10.62 -13.06 0.08
N GLN A 11 -11.39 -13.40 -0.97
CA GLN A 11 -12.30 -12.43 -1.60
C GLN A 11 -13.30 -11.84 -0.62
N GLU A 12 -13.83 -12.66 0.30
CA GLU A 12 -14.77 -12.24 1.32
C GLU A 12 -14.12 -11.28 2.32
N GLU A 13 -12.91 -11.58 2.81
CA GLU A 13 -12.16 -10.70 3.70
C GLU A 13 -11.81 -9.37 3.04
N ALA A 14 -11.36 -9.40 1.79
CA ALA A 14 -11.04 -8.19 1.03
C ALA A 14 -12.28 -7.32 0.81
N ALA A 15 -13.43 -7.92 0.46
CA ALA A 15 -14.69 -7.22 0.30
C ALA A 15 -15.19 -6.59 1.61
N ASP A 16 -15.04 -7.29 2.72
CA ASP A 16 -15.40 -6.79 4.05
C ASP A 16 -14.56 -5.56 4.44
N ILE A 17 -13.25 -5.64 4.25
CA ILE A 17 -12.35 -4.52 4.51
C ILE A 17 -12.68 -3.34 3.60
N ARG A 18 -12.87 -3.57 2.30
CA ARG A 18 -13.24 -2.52 1.34
C ARG A 18 -14.52 -1.81 1.78
N ARG A 19 -15.54 -2.54 2.18
CA ARG A 19 -16.80 -1.98 2.66
C ARG A 19 -16.59 -1.06 3.87
N LEU A 20 -15.77 -1.47 4.84
CA LEU A 20 -15.43 -0.66 5.99
C LEU A 20 -14.67 0.62 5.61
N LEU A 21 -13.75 0.51 4.66
CA LEU A 21 -13.00 1.65 4.12
C LEU A 21 -13.92 2.65 3.40
N GLU A 22 -14.83 2.16 2.58
CA GLU A 22 -15.79 3.01 1.85
C GLU A 22 -16.77 3.75 2.77
N GLN A 23 -17.11 3.16 3.91
CA GLN A 23 -17.99 3.77 4.91
C GLN A 23 -17.29 4.78 5.81
N SER A 24 -15.97 4.79 5.85
CA SER A 24 -15.21 5.68 6.72
C SER A 24 -15.27 7.13 6.25
N LEU A 25 -15.33 8.05 7.21
CA LEU A 25 -15.24 9.50 6.98
C LEU A 25 -13.84 10.06 7.30
N ASP A 26 -12.89 9.20 7.69
CA ASP A 26 -11.57 9.59 8.19
C ASP A 26 -10.51 9.70 7.06
N TRP A 27 -10.94 9.97 5.84
CA TRP A 27 -10.06 10.19 4.70
C TRP A 27 -9.53 11.61 4.71
N VAL A 28 -8.20 11.74 4.55
CA VAL A 28 -7.47 13.01 4.49
C VAL A 28 -6.64 13.08 3.20
N ASP A 29 -6.13 14.27 2.89
CA ASP A 29 -5.23 14.46 1.75
C ASP A 29 -3.94 13.66 1.95
N GLY A 30 -3.62 12.79 0.99
CA GLY A 30 -2.45 11.92 1.07
C GLY A 30 -1.13 12.66 1.10
N ARG A 31 -1.08 13.95 0.76
CA ARG A 31 0.12 14.79 0.86
C ARG A 31 0.57 15.02 2.30
N GLU A 32 -0.32 14.89 3.26
CA GLU A 32 -0.01 15.08 4.69
C GLU A 32 0.99 14.03 5.23
N THR A 33 1.14 12.91 4.55
CA THR A 33 1.95 11.77 5.02
C THR A 33 3.27 11.56 4.27
N VAL A 34 3.62 12.46 3.37
CA VAL A 34 4.83 12.36 2.55
C VAL A 34 5.71 13.59 2.71
N GLY A 35 7.01 13.44 2.48
CA GLY A 35 7.94 14.57 2.45
C GLY A 35 7.68 15.53 1.30
N VAL A 36 8.37 16.67 1.33
CA VAL A 36 8.18 17.79 0.38
C VAL A 36 8.23 17.34 -1.09
N GLN A 37 9.14 16.46 -1.44
CA GLN A 37 9.28 15.96 -2.81
C GLN A 37 8.09 15.07 -3.22
N GLY A 38 7.69 14.16 -2.34
CA GLY A 38 6.54 13.29 -2.59
C GLY A 38 5.22 14.07 -2.68
N ALA A 39 5.07 15.13 -1.90
CA ALA A 39 3.87 15.97 -1.92
C ALA A 39 3.63 16.67 -3.27
N GLN A 40 4.68 16.89 -4.06
CA GLN A 40 4.56 17.53 -5.38
C GLN A 40 3.88 16.63 -6.40
N VAL A 41 4.00 15.31 -6.25
CA VAL A 41 3.54 14.32 -7.23
C VAL A 41 2.39 13.44 -6.70
N LYS A 42 2.03 13.58 -5.43
CA LYS A 42 0.97 12.79 -4.79
C LYS A 42 -0.35 13.53 -4.78
N ARG A 43 -1.36 12.94 -5.39
CA ARG A 43 -2.75 13.41 -5.40
C ARG A 43 -3.66 12.22 -5.14
N ASN A 44 -3.92 11.94 -3.89
CA ASN A 44 -4.81 10.86 -3.47
C ASN A 44 -5.37 11.16 -2.08
N GLN A 45 -6.14 10.24 -1.57
CA GLN A 45 -6.63 10.28 -0.21
C GLN A 45 -6.03 9.12 0.59
N GLN A 46 -5.83 9.36 1.88
CA GLN A 46 -5.35 8.36 2.84
C GLN A 46 -6.23 8.35 4.08
N LEU A 47 -6.37 7.18 4.74
CA LEU A 47 -6.92 7.18 6.09
C LEU A 47 -6.01 7.94 7.04
N ALA A 48 -6.59 8.76 7.90
CA ALA A 48 -5.87 9.51 8.91
C ALA A 48 -5.03 8.59 9.80
N ASP A 49 -3.82 9.02 10.15
CA ASP A 49 -2.86 8.20 10.92
C ASP A 49 -3.36 7.85 12.33
N ASP A 50 -4.17 8.72 12.95
CA ASP A 50 -4.77 8.53 14.27
C ASP A 50 -6.13 7.82 14.26
N CYS A 51 -6.58 7.34 13.11
CA CYS A 51 -7.86 6.68 12.92
C CYS A 51 -7.84 5.26 13.49
N GLU A 52 -8.82 4.93 14.35
CA GLU A 52 -8.96 3.59 14.94
C GLU A 52 -9.15 2.51 13.87
N LEU A 53 -9.91 2.80 12.81
CA LEU A 53 -10.12 1.88 11.71
C LEU A 53 -8.80 1.49 11.03
N LYS A 54 -7.92 2.48 10.78
CA LYS A 54 -6.59 2.23 10.21
C LYS A 54 -5.79 1.26 11.07
N ALA A 55 -5.75 1.46 12.38
CA ALA A 55 -5.02 0.59 13.30
C ALA A 55 -5.58 -0.84 13.29
N ARG A 56 -6.91 -0.97 13.37
CA ARG A 56 -7.60 -2.27 13.41
C ARG A 56 -7.45 -3.06 12.12
N LEU A 57 -7.68 -2.43 10.97
CA LEU A 57 -7.52 -3.07 9.67
C LEU A 57 -6.04 -3.35 9.36
N GLY A 58 -5.15 -2.45 9.78
CA GLY A 58 -3.71 -2.64 9.64
C GLY A 58 -3.22 -3.89 10.36
N GLN A 59 -3.71 -4.17 11.55
CA GLN A 59 -3.40 -5.40 12.28
C GLN A 59 -3.91 -6.65 11.55
N ARG A 60 -5.12 -6.62 10.99
CA ARG A 60 -5.66 -7.73 10.20
C ARG A 60 -4.78 -8.04 8.99
N ILE A 61 -4.37 -7.01 8.25
CA ILE A 61 -3.53 -7.16 7.05
C ILE A 61 -2.13 -7.65 7.43
N THR A 62 -1.51 -7.08 8.44
CA THR A 62 -0.18 -7.51 8.92
C THR A 62 -0.21 -8.96 9.37
N SER A 63 -1.26 -9.38 10.08
CA SER A 63 -1.44 -10.77 10.49
C SER A 63 -1.59 -11.71 9.29
N ALA A 64 -2.41 -11.33 8.30
CA ALA A 64 -2.61 -12.11 7.09
C ALA A 64 -1.31 -12.26 6.27
N LEU A 65 -0.54 -11.19 6.14
CA LEU A 65 0.78 -11.23 5.49
C LEU A 65 1.74 -12.18 6.21
N LYS A 66 1.85 -12.08 7.53
CA LYS A 66 2.72 -12.94 8.33
C LYS A 66 2.34 -14.42 8.27
N GLN A 67 1.05 -14.72 8.10
CA GLN A 67 0.54 -16.08 7.97
C GLN A 67 0.65 -16.63 6.54
N ASN A 68 0.90 -15.79 5.55
CA ASN A 68 1.05 -16.22 4.17
C ASN A 68 2.47 -16.80 3.96
N PRO A 69 2.60 -18.10 3.63
CA PRO A 69 3.92 -18.74 3.51
C PRO A 69 4.79 -18.13 2.43
N LEU A 70 4.21 -17.73 1.30
CA LEU A 70 4.95 -17.14 0.19
C LEU A 70 5.47 -15.74 0.57
N PHE A 71 4.65 -14.91 1.18
CA PHE A 71 5.08 -13.61 1.69
C PHE A 71 6.19 -13.77 2.71
N PHE A 72 5.99 -14.64 3.69
CA PHE A 72 6.99 -14.85 4.74
C PHE A 72 8.34 -15.32 4.18
N ALA A 73 8.33 -16.29 3.29
CA ALA A 73 9.55 -16.82 2.68
C ALA A 73 10.26 -15.79 1.79
N ALA A 74 9.51 -14.98 1.05
CA ALA A 74 10.08 -13.99 0.13
C ALA A 74 10.58 -12.74 0.83
N ALA A 75 9.83 -12.24 1.81
CA ALA A 75 10.13 -10.98 2.49
C ALA A 75 11.04 -11.16 3.71
N LEU A 76 10.92 -12.27 4.43
CA LEU A 76 11.61 -12.50 5.71
C LEU A 76 11.57 -11.27 6.63
N PRO A 77 10.39 -10.74 6.95
CA PRO A 77 10.30 -9.45 7.57
C PRO A 77 10.79 -9.48 9.00
N LEU A 78 11.73 -8.62 9.34
CA LEU A 78 12.07 -8.33 10.73
C LEU A 78 11.00 -7.45 11.36
N ARG A 79 10.54 -6.45 10.61
CA ARG A 79 9.48 -5.51 11.02
C ARG A 79 8.61 -5.17 9.82
N ILE A 80 7.34 -4.91 10.08
CA ILE A 80 6.38 -4.41 9.11
C ILE A 80 5.82 -3.09 9.66
N ILE A 81 5.96 -2.03 8.87
CA ILE A 81 5.34 -0.73 9.20
C ILE A 81 3.82 -0.91 9.15
N PRO A 82 3.06 -0.32 10.08
CA PRO A 82 1.61 -0.35 10.02
C PRO A 82 1.09 0.10 8.66
N PRO A 83 0.22 -0.69 8.01
CA PRO A 83 -0.27 -0.38 6.67
C PRO A 83 -0.94 0.98 6.58
N ARG A 84 -0.70 1.67 5.47
CA ARG A 84 -1.40 2.88 5.07
C ARG A 84 -2.45 2.52 4.04
N PHE A 85 -3.62 3.13 4.14
CA PHE A 85 -4.73 2.90 3.22
C PHE A 85 -4.85 4.09 2.28
N ASN A 86 -4.76 3.82 0.99
CA ASN A 86 -4.81 4.82 -0.07
C ASN A 86 -6.07 4.64 -0.90
N ARG A 87 -6.67 5.74 -1.30
CA ARG A 87 -7.80 5.80 -2.21
C ARG A 87 -7.47 6.76 -3.35
N TYR A 88 -7.79 6.33 -4.57
CA TYR A 88 -7.60 7.11 -5.79
C TYR A 88 -8.92 7.16 -6.55
N ALA A 89 -9.35 8.34 -6.98
CA ALA A 89 -10.56 8.55 -7.77
C ALA A 89 -10.42 9.79 -8.66
N GLY A 90 -11.18 9.87 -9.72
CA GLY A 90 -11.39 11.11 -10.48
C GLY A 90 -10.11 11.80 -10.96
N GLY A 91 -9.16 11.08 -11.52
CA GLY A 91 -7.88 11.63 -12.00
C GLY A 91 -6.78 11.69 -10.95
N GLU A 92 -7.04 11.22 -9.75
CA GLU A 92 -6.01 11.13 -8.71
C GLU A 92 -4.90 10.16 -9.11
N THR A 93 -3.68 10.46 -8.64
CA THR A 93 -2.45 9.79 -9.07
C THR A 93 -1.37 9.92 -8.00
N TYR A 94 -0.35 9.09 -8.10
CA TYR A 94 0.91 9.28 -7.39
C TYR A 94 2.06 9.13 -8.37
N GLY A 95 2.64 10.24 -8.78
CA GLY A 95 3.70 10.26 -9.79
C GLY A 95 4.97 9.52 -9.38
N MET A 96 5.88 9.37 -10.31
CA MET A 96 7.14 8.62 -10.12
C MET A 96 7.89 9.05 -8.88
N HIS A 97 8.19 8.08 -8.02
CA HIS A 97 8.94 8.27 -6.79
C HIS A 97 9.62 6.96 -6.36
N VAL A 98 10.49 7.05 -5.37
CA VAL A 98 10.98 5.91 -4.59
C VAL A 98 10.47 6.05 -3.16
N ASP A 99 10.26 4.94 -2.49
CA ASP A 99 9.92 4.96 -1.07
C ASP A 99 11.14 5.40 -0.24
N GLY A 100 10.89 6.04 0.89
CA GLY A 100 11.96 6.44 1.78
C GLY A 100 12.77 5.24 2.28
N SER A 101 14.10 5.31 2.18
CA SER A 101 14.98 4.24 2.66
C SER A 101 15.00 4.14 4.18
N VAL A 102 14.69 5.23 4.87
CA VAL A 102 14.54 5.29 6.33
C VAL A 102 13.17 5.85 6.63
N MET A 103 12.36 5.05 7.30
CA MET A 103 10.99 5.39 7.64
C MET A 103 10.83 5.53 9.15
N GLN A 104 10.09 6.55 9.56
CA GLN A 104 9.65 6.72 10.94
C GLN A 104 8.17 6.34 11.04
N TYR A 105 7.81 5.64 12.10
CA TYR A 105 6.43 5.26 12.37
C TYR A 105 6.18 5.11 13.87
N THR A 106 4.93 5.23 14.26
CA THR A 106 4.49 4.96 15.64
C THR A 106 4.05 3.51 15.73
N ASP A 107 4.62 2.76 16.67
CA ASP A 107 4.26 1.35 16.88
C ASP A 107 2.94 1.20 17.66
N VAL A 108 2.52 -0.04 17.86
CA VAL A 108 1.26 -0.36 18.58
C VAL A 108 1.25 0.09 20.04
N ASN A 109 2.41 0.39 20.61
CA ASN A 109 2.57 0.89 21.97
C ASN A 109 2.65 2.43 22.03
N GLY A 110 2.50 3.10 20.89
CA GLY A 110 2.61 4.55 20.78
C GLY A 110 4.05 5.08 20.79
N GLN A 111 5.05 4.22 20.58
CA GLN A 111 6.46 4.60 20.55
C GLN A 111 6.92 4.90 19.14
N GLU A 112 7.69 5.98 18.99
CA GLU A 112 8.35 6.32 17.73
C GLU A 112 9.45 5.31 17.42
N GLN A 113 9.40 4.74 16.23
CA GLN A 113 10.36 3.76 15.73
C GLN A 113 10.95 4.22 14.40
N THR A 114 12.19 3.81 14.16
CA THR A 114 12.88 4.02 12.87
C THR A 114 13.17 2.69 12.22
N LEU A 115 12.90 2.59 10.94
CA LEU A 115 13.07 1.37 10.14
C LEU A 115 13.79 1.69 8.84
N ARG A 116 14.78 0.87 8.49
CA ARG A 116 15.27 0.82 7.11
C ARG A 116 14.28 0.03 6.26
N SER A 117 13.77 0.67 5.21
CA SER A 117 12.82 0.06 4.28
C SER A 117 13.57 -0.63 3.15
N ASP A 118 13.49 -1.95 3.09
CA ASP A 118 14.09 -2.74 2.01
C ASP A 118 13.06 -3.17 0.97
N LEU A 119 11.86 -3.54 1.43
CA LEU A 119 10.77 -4.01 0.57
C LEU A 119 9.49 -3.20 0.81
N SER A 120 8.79 -2.96 -0.27
CA SER A 120 7.44 -2.38 -0.28
C SER A 120 6.43 -3.45 -0.69
N CYS A 121 5.24 -3.36 -0.12
CA CYS A 121 4.15 -4.28 -0.38
C CYS A 121 2.85 -3.49 -0.57
N THR A 122 2.15 -3.76 -1.66
CA THR A 122 0.82 -3.20 -1.91
C THR A 122 -0.20 -4.32 -1.95
N VAL A 123 -1.22 -4.23 -1.10
CA VAL A 123 -2.38 -5.13 -1.09
C VAL A 123 -3.55 -4.44 -1.78
N PHE A 124 -4.18 -5.12 -2.72
CA PHE A 124 -5.28 -4.56 -3.53
C PHE A 124 -6.63 -4.86 -2.89
N PHE A 125 -7.53 -3.86 -2.92
CA PHE A 125 -8.91 -4.00 -2.43
C PHE A 125 -9.97 -3.71 -3.49
N ALA A 126 -9.57 -3.30 -4.68
CA ALA A 126 -10.46 -3.14 -5.83
C ALA A 126 -10.13 -4.21 -6.88
N GLU A 127 -11.17 -4.72 -7.56
CA GLU A 127 -10.96 -5.61 -8.69
C GLU A 127 -10.43 -4.83 -9.89
N PRO A 128 -9.62 -5.44 -10.77
CA PRO A 128 -9.09 -4.77 -11.94
C PRO A 128 -10.14 -4.11 -12.83
N GLU A 129 -11.33 -4.67 -12.87
CA GLU A 129 -12.45 -4.20 -13.68
C GLU A 129 -13.23 -3.04 -13.06
N ASP A 130 -12.98 -2.72 -11.79
CA ASP A 130 -13.71 -1.68 -11.06
C ASP A 130 -13.28 -0.27 -11.46
N TYR A 131 -12.15 -0.13 -12.15
CA TYR A 131 -11.57 1.19 -12.48
C TYR A 131 -10.76 1.14 -13.77
N GLU A 132 -10.67 2.26 -14.46
CA GLU A 132 -9.78 2.47 -15.60
C GLU A 132 -8.54 3.27 -15.17
N GLY A 133 -7.40 3.01 -15.81
CA GLY A 133 -6.14 3.57 -15.33
C GLY A 133 -5.74 2.99 -13.98
N GLY A 134 -5.05 3.78 -13.17
CA GLY A 134 -4.71 3.42 -11.79
C GLY A 134 -3.73 2.26 -11.66
N GLU A 135 -3.04 1.88 -12.72
CA GLU A 135 -2.01 0.85 -12.66
C GLU A 135 -0.89 1.30 -11.72
N LEU A 136 -0.46 0.40 -10.83
CA LEU A 136 0.84 0.52 -10.18
C LEU A 136 1.91 0.17 -11.20
N VAL A 137 2.78 1.10 -11.54
CA VAL A 137 3.90 0.87 -12.44
C VAL A 137 5.17 0.80 -11.63
N VAL A 138 5.89 -0.30 -11.75
CA VAL A 138 7.20 -0.48 -11.12
C VAL A 138 8.24 -0.54 -12.23
N ALA A 139 9.21 0.37 -12.18
CA ALA A 139 10.29 0.45 -13.17
C ALA A 139 11.57 -0.18 -12.61
N ASP A 140 12.21 -1.00 -13.41
CA ASP A 140 13.51 -1.58 -13.12
C ASP A 140 14.44 -1.56 -14.34
N THR A 141 15.59 -2.23 -14.27
CA THR A 141 16.56 -2.31 -15.38
C THR A 141 15.99 -2.98 -16.64
N TYR A 142 14.96 -3.78 -16.49
CA TYR A 142 14.33 -4.54 -17.58
C TYR A 142 13.09 -3.86 -18.17
N GLY A 143 12.69 -2.72 -17.64
CA GLY A 143 11.57 -1.93 -18.13
C GLY A 143 10.51 -1.63 -17.09
N GLU A 144 9.32 -1.26 -17.57
CA GLU A 144 8.17 -0.97 -16.74
C GLU A 144 7.26 -2.18 -16.64
N HIS A 145 6.79 -2.43 -15.41
CA HIS A 145 5.85 -3.51 -15.11
C HIS A 145 4.56 -2.90 -14.60
N LEU A 146 3.49 -3.07 -15.37
CA LEU A 146 2.16 -2.58 -15.00
C LEU A 146 1.46 -3.64 -14.12
N VAL A 147 1.05 -3.21 -12.95
CA VAL A 147 0.45 -4.11 -11.95
C VAL A 147 -0.97 -3.63 -11.62
N LYS A 148 -1.93 -4.54 -11.79
CA LYS A 148 -3.34 -4.35 -11.48
C LYS A 148 -3.92 -5.69 -11.09
N LEU A 149 -3.99 -5.97 -9.78
CA LEU A 149 -4.26 -7.31 -9.26
C LEU A 149 -5.67 -7.42 -8.68
N PRO A 150 -6.22 -8.64 -8.62
CA PRO A 150 -7.48 -8.90 -7.94
C PRO A 150 -7.47 -8.47 -6.47
N ALA A 151 -8.63 -8.13 -5.94
CA ALA A 151 -8.80 -7.81 -4.52
C ALA A 151 -8.34 -8.98 -3.64
N GLY A 152 -7.55 -8.67 -2.62
CA GLY A 152 -6.95 -9.65 -1.71
C GLY A 152 -5.55 -10.10 -2.10
N ASP A 153 -5.11 -9.83 -3.33
CA ASP A 153 -3.75 -10.13 -3.78
C ASP A 153 -2.79 -9.00 -3.40
N ALA A 154 -1.51 -9.33 -3.36
CA ALA A 154 -0.45 -8.37 -3.07
C ALA A 154 0.69 -8.44 -4.09
N ILE A 155 1.41 -7.33 -4.23
CA ILE A 155 2.67 -7.24 -4.94
C ILE A 155 3.77 -6.81 -3.99
N LEU A 156 4.88 -7.53 -4.01
CA LEU A 156 6.09 -7.23 -3.25
C LEU A 156 7.17 -6.75 -4.20
N TYR A 157 7.83 -5.64 -3.89
CA TYR A 157 8.88 -5.06 -4.73
C TYR A 157 9.91 -4.29 -3.89
N PRO A 158 11.14 -4.06 -4.40
CA PRO A 158 12.14 -3.29 -3.67
C PRO A 158 11.67 -1.84 -3.43
N SER A 159 11.81 -1.34 -2.22
CA SER A 159 11.44 0.05 -1.86
C SER A 159 12.24 1.09 -2.67
N SER A 160 13.42 0.72 -3.13
CA SER A 160 14.29 1.56 -3.97
C SER A 160 13.87 1.60 -5.45
N SER A 161 12.90 0.79 -5.87
CA SER A 161 12.40 0.81 -7.24
C SER A 161 11.61 2.10 -7.50
N LEU A 162 11.84 2.73 -8.63
CA LEU A 162 10.98 3.80 -9.14
C LEU A 162 9.59 3.23 -9.42
N HIS A 163 8.57 3.87 -8.89
CA HIS A 163 7.19 3.45 -9.12
C HIS A 163 6.22 4.62 -9.10
N GLU A 164 5.07 4.41 -9.68
CA GLU A 164 3.97 5.37 -9.71
C GLU A 164 2.62 4.67 -9.63
N VAL A 165 1.59 5.42 -9.31
CA VAL A 165 0.20 5.03 -9.56
C VAL A 165 -0.34 5.96 -10.63
N ARG A 166 -0.70 5.40 -11.80
CA ARG A 166 -1.25 6.17 -12.92
C ARG A 166 -2.60 6.78 -12.54
N PRO A 167 -3.00 7.87 -13.22
CA PRO A 167 -4.30 8.48 -12.96
C PRO A 167 -5.45 7.47 -13.08
N VAL A 168 -6.36 7.52 -12.12
CA VAL A 168 -7.61 6.75 -12.15
C VAL A 168 -8.65 7.57 -12.88
N THR A 169 -9.24 7.00 -13.91
CA THR A 169 -10.30 7.65 -14.70
C THR A 169 -11.68 7.09 -14.40
#